data_5ad9ea8786dd03a8e6b407a5832fb961
#
_entry.id   5ad9ea8786dd03a8e6b407a5832fb961
#
_cell.length_a   1.000
_cell.length_b   1.000
_cell.length_c   1.000
_cell.angle_alpha   90.00
_cell.angle_beta   90.00
_cell.angle_gamma   90.00
#
_symmetry.space_group_name_H-M   'P 1'
#
loop_
_entity.id
_entity.type
_entity.pdbx_description
1 polymer ?
#
loop_
_entity_poly.entity_id
_entity_poly.type
_entity_poly.pdbx_seq_one_letter_code
_entity_poly.pdbx_strand_id
1 'polypeptide(L)'
;MMQKVHGSENDFFLIDETQVERPFTDKEIDDLRTRLCDRRSGLLGGSDGLLLVEEVVKGESLAKMRVINSDGSEASMCGNGLRTVARYLAEKSNKESFTVETMFADLKVRRAPKLADKVATYQVEISPVRFEAEAIPMNTKNNRIIDEIIPELSSKLKFSVVAVPNPHLITFVDHQTLFGDEFDRIAAYVNGENTLFPDGVNVSFVEVLAKNQLFVRTFERGVGFTSACGTAMCASSLMYVLLNEGDFNQTITVKNTGGMVKTVVHEEDSDGYWMELIGNATITHELSGTLSNFIEGDFEKLSIKETTEQADYRSFLGSIK
;
A
#
# COMPACT_ATOMS: atom_id res chain seq x y z
N MET A 1 -0.04 22.32 8.49
CA MET A 1 0.42 21.25 9.41
C MET A 1 0.92 20.09 8.58
N MET A 2 2.02 19.47 8.98
CA MET A 2 2.58 18.28 8.33
C MET A 2 2.74 17.19 9.39
N GLN A 3 2.62 15.93 9.00
CA GLN A 3 2.88 14.79 9.87
C GLN A 3 3.85 13.83 9.18
N LYS A 4 4.75 13.20 9.95
CA LYS A 4 5.46 12.02 9.49
C LYS A 4 4.69 10.79 9.97
N VAL A 5 4.26 9.96 9.02
CA VAL A 5 3.31 8.87 9.24
C VAL A 5 3.79 7.57 8.59
N HIS A 6 3.26 6.43 9.01
CA HIS A 6 3.44 5.18 8.27
C HIS A 6 2.27 4.21 8.41
N GLY A 7 2.07 3.40 7.36
CA GLY A 7 1.31 2.17 7.40
C GLY A 7 2.25 0.98 7.14
N SER A 8 2.36 0.05 8.10
CA SER A 8 3.24 -1.13 7.99
C SER A 8 4.71 -0.79 7.66
N GLU A 9 5.25 0.26 8.30
CA GLU A 9 6.60 0.83 8.11
C GLU A 9 6.88 1.47 6.74
N ASN A 10 5.92 1.50 5.83
CA ASN A 10 5.98 2.32 4.62
C ASN A 10 5.61 3.75 4.99
N ASP A 11 6.62 4.64 5.05
CA ASP A 11 6.53 5.95 5.69
C ASP A 11 6.45 7.12 4.71
N PHE A 12 5.73 8.16 5.12
CA PHE A 12 5.44 9.33 4.31
C PHE A 12 5.48 10.61 5.14
N PHE A 13 5.68 11.74 4.46
CA PHE A 13 5.25 13.03 4.96
C PHE A 13 3.85 13.35 4.42
N LEU A 14 2.86 13.46 5.31
CA LEU A 14 1.51 13.87 5.00
C LEU A 14 1.38 15.38 5.12
N ILE A 15 0.93 16.04 4.06
CA ILE A 15 0.77 17.48 3.95
C ILE A 15 -0.66 17.78 3.54
N ASP A 16 -1.35 18.59 4.33
CA ASP A 16 -2.71 19.04 4.02
C ASP A 16 -2.69 20.39 3.31
N GLU A 17 -2.87 20.38 2.00
CA GLU A 17 -2.93 21.58 1.17
C GLU A 17 -4.18 22.43 1.42
N THR A 18 -5.22 21.87 2.01
CA THR A 18 -6.43 22.65 2.39
C THR A 18 -6.18 23.60 3.56
N GLN A 19 -5.02 23.48 4.23
CA GLN A 19 -4.62 24.30 5.38
C GLN A 19 -3.55 25.35 5.04
N VAL A 20 -3.17 25.45 3.77
CA VAL A 20 -2.22 26.45 3.30
C VAL A 20 -2.93 27.52 2.47
N GLU A 21 -2.29 28.68 2.31
CA GLU A 21 -2.91 29.84 1.61
C GLU A 21 -3.24 29.55 0.14
N ARG A 22 -2.52 28.63 -0.49
CA ARG A 22 -2.72 28.18 -1.86
C ARG A 22 -2.14 26.78 -2.05
N PRO A 23 -2.62 26.01 -3.04
CA PRO A 23 -1.99 24.75 -3.45
C PRO A 23 -0.52 24.95 -3.85
N PHE A 24 0.29 23.91 -3.68
CA PHE A 24 1.66 23.89 -4.19
C PHE A 24 1.68 23.79 -5.71
N THR A 25 2.68 24.39 -6.31
CA THR A 25 3.02 24.15 -7.73
C THR A 25 3.78 22.81 -7.84
N ASP A 26 3.78 22.18 -9.02
CA ASP A 26 4.51 20.93 -9.26
C ASP A 26 5.99 21.07 -8.92
N LYS A 27 6.58 22.25 -9.16
CA LYS A 27 7.97 22.55 -8.79
C LYS A 27 8.16 22.54 -7.27
N GLU A 28 7.24 23.16 -6.53
CA GLU A 28 7.31 23.20 -5.05
C GLU A 28 7.13 21.80 -4.46
N ILE A 29 6.26 20.97 -5.06
CA ILE A 29 6.09 19.56 -4.67
C ILE A 29 7.41 18.79 -4.90
N ASP A 30 8.08 18.97 -6.04
CA ASP A 30 9.35 18.31 -6.33
C ASP A 30 10.49 18.81 -5.42
N ASP A 31 10.55 20.10 -5.13
CA ASP A 31 11.50 20.69 -4.17
C ASP A 31 11.26 20.12 -2.75
N LEU A 32 10.01 20.04 -2.30
CA LEU A 32 9.62 19.43 -1.02
C LEU A 32 9.99 17.96 -0.96
N ARG A 33 9.65 17.20 -2.00
CA ARG A 33 9.99 15.78 -2.12
C ARG A 33 11.49 15.57 -1.97
N THR A 34 12.29 16.29 -2.72
CA THR A 34 13.75 16.14 -2.70
C THR A 34 14.32 16.41 -1.31
N ARG A 35 13.81 17.43 -0.61
CA ARG A 35 14.30 17.82 0.73
C ARG A 35 13.77 16.95 1.86
N LEU A 36 12.55 16.42 1.73
CA LEU A 36 11.91 15.65 2.77
C LEU A 36 12.20 14.14 2.63
N CYS A 37 12.22 13.59 1.39
CA CYS A 37 12.20 12.14 1.19
C CYS A 37 13.59 11.51 1.10
N ASP A 38 14.67 12.28 0.85
CA ASP A 38 16.01 11.71 0.74
C ASP A 38 16.43 10.97 2.01
N ARG A 39 16.79 9.69 1.89
CA ARG A 39 17.11 8.83 3.05
C ARG A 39 18.43 9.21 3.75
N ARG A 40 19.29 10.01 3.11
CA ARG A 40 20.61 10.42 3.67
C ARG A 40 20.56 11.79 4.28
N SER A 41 19.88 12.73 3.63
CA SER A 41 19.89 14.15 3.99
C SER A 41 18.51 14.72 4.31
N GLY A 42 17.44 13.97 4.05
CA GLY A 42 16.07 14.40 4.26
C GLY A 42 15.69 14.54 5.72
N LEU A 43 14.65 15.31 5.96
CA LEU A 43 14.14 15.58 7.30
C LEU A 43 13.77 14.28 8.02
N LEU A 44 14.16 14.12 9.27
CA LEU A 44 13.88 12.93 10.09
C LEU A 44 14.27 11.59 9.41
N GLY A 45 15.33 11.57 8.60
CA GLY A 45 15.84 10.39 7.92
C GLY A 45 15.07 10.03 6.64
N GLY A 46 14.41 11.00 6.03
CA GLY A 46 13.69 10.80 4.76
C GLY A 46 12.40 10.01 4.88
N SER A 47 11.80 9.70 3.74
CA SER A 47 10.57 8.88 3.64
C SER A 47 10.45 8.21 2.27
N ASP A 48 9.49 7.29 2.12
CA ASP A 48 9.17 6.66 0.83
C ASP A 48 8.46 7.62 -0.14
N GLY A 49 7.88 8.71 0.38
CA GLY A 49 7.22 9.71 -0.45
C GLY A 49 6.46 10.76 0.35
N LEU A 50 5.65 11.53 -0.38
CA LEU A 50 4.71 12.52 0.14
C LEU A 50 3.27 12.03 -0.07
N LEU A 51 2.40 12.33 0.89
CA LEU A 51 0.94 12.23 0.76
C LEU A 51 0.38 13.65 0.80
N LEU A 52 -0.22 14.08 -0.30
CA LEU A 52 -0.87 15.39 -0.39
C LEU A 52 -2.37 15.21 -0.20
N VAL A 53 -2.95 15.96 0.71
CA VAL A 53 -4.39 16.03 0.94
C VAL A 53 -4.90 17.32 0.29
N GLU A 54 -5.71 17.19 -0.75
CA GLU A 54 -6.23 18.27 -1.58
C GLU A 54 -7.74 18.39 -1.42
N GLU A 55 -8.30 19.54 -1.83
CA GLU A 55 -9.75 19.72 -1.97
C GLU A 55 -10.28 18.90 -3.14
N VAL A 56 -11.47 18.35 -2.99
CA VAL A 56 -12.21 17.68 -4.07
C VAL A 56 -12.85 18.74 -4.97
N VAL A 57 -12.53 18.70 -6.26
CA VAL A 57 -13.09 19.66 -7.23
C VAL A 57 -14.52 19.27 -7.63
N LYS A 58 -14.80 17.95 -7.71
CA LYS A 58 -16.12 17.41 -8.06
C LYS A 58 -16.32 16.07 -7.36
N GLY A 59 -17.49 15.87 -6.76
CA GLY A 59 -17.79 14.61 -6.08
C GLY A 59 -18.21 14.80 -4.63
N GLU A 60 -18.41 13.69 -3.93
CA GLU A 60 -18.85 13.65 -2.52
C GLU A 60 -17.74 13.15 -1.56
N SER A 61 -16.54 12.88 -2.07
CA SER A 61 -15.41 12.49 -1.26
C SER A 61 -14.99 13.61 -0.29
N LEU A 62 -14.51 13.24 0.88
CA LEU A 62 -14.15 14.21 1.92
C LEU A 62 -12.90 15.01 1.55
N ALA A 63 -11.97 14.39 0.86
CA ALA A 63 -10.75 14.99 0.33
C ALA A 63 -10.22 14.15 -0.83
N LYS A 64 -9.25 14.69 -1.56
CA LYS A 64 -8.47 13.99 -2.56
C LYS A 64 -7.08 13.69 -2.00
N MET A 65 -6.55 12.51 -2.29
CA MET A 65 -5.18 12.10 -1.95
C MET A 65 -4.34 11.94 -3.20
N ARG A 66 -3.15 12.56 -3.21
CA ARG A 66 -2.08 12.26 -4.16
C ARG A 66 -0.90 11.61 -3.45
N VAL A 67 -0.24 10.72 -4.14
CA VAL A 67 0.94 9.98 -3.64
C VAL A 67 2.12 10.27 -4.54
N ILE A 68 3.10 11.02 -4.04
CA ILE A 68 4.33 11.32 -4.76
C ILE A 68 5.45 10.47 -4.15
N ASN A 69 5.96 9.51 -4.91
CA ASN A 69 7.06 8.65 -4.48
C ASN A 69 8.37 9.45 -4.33
N SER A 70 9.31 8.92 -3.57
CA SER A 70 10.63 9.54 -3.36
C SER A 70 11.44 9.71 -4.65
N ASP A 71 11.17 8.94 -5.70
CA ASP A 71 11.78 9.07 -7.04
C ASP A 71 11.11 10.13 -7.92
N GLY A 72 10.02 10.74 -7.48
CA GLY A 72 9.24 11.76 -8.18
C GLY A 72 8.10 11.21 -9.04
N SER A 73 7.95 9.90 -9.15
CA SER A 73 6.77 9.32 -9.80
C SER A 73 5.52 9.50 -8.95
N GLU A 74 4.36 9.67 -9.59
CA GLU A 74 3.07 9.72 -8.91
C GLU A 74 2.39 8.36 -8.98
N ALA A 75 2.09 7.78 -7.81
CA ALA A 75 1.37 6.53 -7.72
C ALA A 75 -0.15 6.76 -7.77
N SER A 76 -0.86 5.91 -8.49
CA SER A 76 -2.33 6.01 -8.61
C SER A 76 -3.05 5.77 -7.28
N MET A 77 -2.47 4.99 -6.39
CA MET A 77 -2.98 4.68 -5.05
C MET A 77 -1.87 4.03 -4.21
N CYS A 78 -1.93 4.23 -2.90
CA CYS A 78 -1.12 3.51 -1.91
C CYS A 78 -1.99 3.16 -0.70
N GLY A 79 -2.30 1.88 -0.51
CA GLY A 79 -3.16 1.41 0.60
C GLY A 79 -2.58 1.73 1.99
N ASN A 80 -1.25 1.72 2.14
CA ASN A 80 -0.57 2.10 3.37
C ASN A 80 -0.72 3.61 3.66
N GLY A 81 -0.47 4.44 2.64
CA GLY A 81 -0.67 5.88 2.71
C GLY A 81 -2.13 6.26 2.94
N LEU A 82 -3.06 5.61 2.24
CA LEU A 82 -4.49 5.90 2.37
C LEU A 82 -5.01 5.65 3.80
N ARG A 83 -4.50 4.65 4.52
CA ARG A 83 -4.86 4.44 5.94
C ARG A 83 -4.43 5.63 6.80
N THR A 84 -3.27 6.21 6.56
CA THR A 84 -2.79 7.38 7.34
C THR A 84 -3.56 8.65 6.99
N VAL A 85 -3.91 8.85 5.72
CA VAL A 85 -4.80 9.94 5.27
C VAL A 85 -6.20 9.75 5.85
N ALA A 86 -6.73 8.53 5.86
CA ALA A 86 -8.03 8.23 6.48
C ALA A 86 -8.05 8.60 7.97
N ARG A 87 -6.98 8.29 8.71
CA ARG A 87 -6.83 8.71 10.10
C ARG A 87 -6.82 10.23 10.25
N TYR A 88 -5.96 10.89 9.48
CA TYR A 88 -5.84 12.35 9.51
C TYR A 88 -7.19 13.03 9.28
N LEU A 89 -7.91 12.61 8.24
CA LEU A 89 -9.21 13.17 7.89
C LEU A 89 -10.30 12.84 8.91
N ALA A 90 -10.31 11.61 9.46
CA ALA A 90 -11.24 11.21 10.51
C ALA A 90 -11.08 12.07 11.77
N GLU A 91 -9.84 12.29 12.22
CA GLU A 91 -9.54 13.12 13.39
C GLU A 91 -9.86 14.60 13.14
N LYS A 92 -9.56 15.12 11.92
CA LYS A 92 -9.86 16.52 11.54
C LYS A 92 -11.37 16.79 11.41
N SER A 93 -12.13 15.86 10.81
CA SER A 93 -13.56 16.05 10.52
C SER A 93 -14.51 15.47 11.56
N ASN A 94 -13.99 14.69 12.51
CA ASN A 94 -14.76 13.87 13.47
C ASN A 94 -15.75 12.92 12.79
N LYS A 95 -15.36 12.35 11.62
CA LYS A 95 -16.13 11.34 10.90
C LYS A 95 -15.48 9.98 11.04
N GLU A 96 -16.30 8.95 11.23
CA GLU A 96 -15.82 7.56 11.37
C GLU A 96 -15.69 6.83 10.03
N SER A 97 -16.45 7.24 9.00
CA SER A 97 -16.47 6.63 7.67
C SER A 97 -16.77 7.69 6.61
N PHE A 98 -16.05 7.65 5.50
CA PHE A 98 -16.16 8.57 4.36
C PHE A 98 -15.45 7.99 3.13
N THR A 99 -15.47 8.71 2.02
CA THR A 99 -14.68 8.40 0.82
C THR A 99 -13.53 9.38 0.66
N VAL A 100 -12.44 8.88 0.08
CA VAL A 100 -11.27 9.67 -0.34
C VAL A 100 -11.07 9.47 -1.83
N GLU A 101 -11.01 10.56 -2.59
CA GLU A 101 -10.71 10.54 -4.02
C GLU A 101 -9.22 10.19 -4.20
N THR A 102 -8.94 9.27 -5.11
CA THR A 102 -7.60 8.92 -5.58
C THR A 102 -7.50 9.20 -7.08
N MET A 103 -6.39 8.92 -7.71
CA MET A 103 -6.22 9.19 -9.14
C MET A 103 -7.30 8.56 -10.04
N PHE A 104 -7.83 7.38 -9.67
CA PHE A 104 -8.75 6.61 -10.51
C PHE A 104 -10.05 6.18 -9.83
N ALA A 105 -10.20 6.39 -8.53
CA ALA A 105 -11.37 5.92 -7.80
C ALA A 105 -11.62 6.71 -6.51
N ASP A 106 -12.89 6.76 -6.10
CA ASP A 106 -13.31 7.19 -4.78
C ASP A 106 -13.37 5.97 -3.86
N LEU A 107 -12.46 5.89 -2.91
CA LEU A 107 -12.29 4.72 -2.05
C LEU A 107 -12.90 4.95 -0.67
N LYS A 108 -13.69 4.00 -0.20
CA LYS A 108 -14.27 4.01 1.14
C LYS A 108 -13.18 3.77 2.18
N VAL A 109 -13.20 4.59 3.22
CA VAL A 109 -12.28 4.48 4.35
C VAL A 109 -13.06 4.61 5.65
N ARG A 110 -12.57 3.93 6.71
CA ARG A 110 -13.15 4.05 8.04
C ARG A 110 -12.16 3.72 9.14
N ARG A 111 -12.47 4.20 10.35
CA ARG A 111 -11.82 3.70 11.55
C ARG A 111 -12.17 2.22 11.74
N ALA A 112 -11.19 1.41 12.13
CA ALA A 112 -11.35 -0.02 12.36
C ALA A 112 -11.06 -0.39 13.82
N PRO A 113 -11.54 -1.56 14.30
CA PRO A 113 -11.11 -2.10 15.57
C PRO A 113 -9.59 -2.22 15.64
N LYS A 114 -9.00 -1.77 16.73
CA LYS A 114 -7.55 -1.71 16.92
C LYS A 114 -6.91 -3.10 16.77
N LEU A 115 -5.77 -3.17 16.08
CA LEU A 115 -4.93 -4.38 16.01
C LEU A 115 -4.29 -4.71 17.37
N ALA A 116 -3.95 -3.66 18.14
CA ALA A 116 -3.50 -3.74 19.53
C ALA A 116 -3.92 -2.45 20.27
N ASP A 117 -3.90 -2.46 21.59
CA ASP A 117 -4.49 -1.40 22.43
C ASP A 117 -4.10 0.03 22.00
N LYS A 118 -2.84 0.27 21.71
CA LYS A 118 -2.34 1.62 21.36
C LYS A 118 -2.03 1.80 19.87
N VAL A 119 -2.45 0.87 19.00
CA VAL A 119 -2.23 0.91 17.56
C VAL A 119 -3.48 1.45 16.89
N ALA A 120 -3.45 2.72 16.49
CA ALA A 120 -4.51 3.32 15.69
C ALA A 120 -4.67 2.53 14.38
N THR A 121 -5.88 2.06 14.09
CA THR A 121 -6.16 1.13 13.01
C THR A 121 -7.25 1.67 12.11
N TYR A 122 -7.00 1.64 10.82
CA TYR A 122 -7.92 2.10 9.79
C TYR A 122 -8.08 1.05 8.69
N GLN A 123 -9.26 1.06 8.11
CA GLN A 123 -9.64 0.24 6.98
C GLN A 123 -9.77 1.12 5.75
N VAL A 124 -9.27 0.62 4.62
CA VAL A 124 -9.42 1.24 3.32
C VAL A 124 -9.90 0.21 2.30
N GLU A 125 -10.73 0.65 1.37
CA GLU A 125 -11.15 -0.12 0.21
C GLU A 125 -9.98 -0.27 -0.76
N ILE A 126 -9.85 -1.48 -1.31
CA ILE A 126 -8.93 -1.80 -2.40
C ILE A 126 -9.76 -2.30 -3.57
N SER A 127 -9.84 -1.47 -4.57
CA SER A 127 -10.58 -1.65 -5.83
C SER A 127 -9.98 -0.77 -6.94
N PRO A 128 -10.30 -0.95 -8.22
CA PRO A 128 -10.99 -2.12 -8.80
C PRO A 128 -10.11 -3.36 -8.88
N VAL A 129 -10.75 -4.52 -9.00
CA VAL A 129 -10.10 -5.81 -9.29
C VAL A 129 -10.36 -6.18 -10.74
N ARG A 130 -9.33 -6.59 -11.47
CA ARG A 130 -9.43 -7.03 -12.86
C ARG A 130 -8.53 -8.24 -13.10
N PHE A 131 -9.04 -9.21 -13.85
CA PHE A 131 -8.31 -10.44 -14.23
C PHE A 131 -7.90 -10.48 -15.69
N GLU A 132 -8.48 -9.59 -16.51
CA GLU A 132 -8.28 -9.58 -17.94
C GLU A 132 -6.86 -9.12 -18.31
N ALA A 133 -6.24 -9.79 -19.28
CA ALA A 133 -4.89 -9.51 -19.73
C ALA A 133 -4.69 -8.06 -20.20
N GLU A 134 -5.74 -7.39 -20.65
CA GLU A 134 -5.70 -5.96 -21.03
C GLU A 134 -5.42 -5.03 -19.84
N ALA A 135 -5.88 -5.42 -18.64
CA ALA A 135 -5.62 -4.65 -17.41
C ALA A 135 -4.24 -4.94 -16.80
N ILE A 136 -3.60 -6.00 -17.29
CA ILE A 136 -2.31 -6.48 -16.82
C ILE A 136 -1.41 -6.57 -18.05
N PRO A 137 -0.41 -5.69 -18.22
CA PRO A 137 0.49 -5.72 -19.36
C PRO A 137 1.25 -7.06 -19.45
N MET A 138 0.61 -8.07 -20.00
CA MET A 138 1.11 -9.42 -20.12
C MET A 138 0.86 -9.98 -21.53
N ASN A 139 1.91 -10.46 -22.16
CA ASN A 139 1.81 -11.15 -23.44
C ASN A 139 1.43 -12.61 -23.26
N THR A 140 0.14 -12.88 -23.29
CA THR A 140 -0.42 -14.22 -23.14
C THR A 140 -1.51 -14.48 -24.16
N LYS A 141 -1.76 -15.75 -24.45
CA LYS A 141 -2.90 -16.19 -25.29
C LYS A 141 -4.19 -16.30 -24.48
N ASN A 142 -4.08 -16.46 -23.17
CA ASN A 142 -5.22 -16.61 -22.26
C ASN A 142 -5.66 -15.22 -21.78
N ASN A 143 -6.96 -14.97 -21.84
CA ASN A 143 -7.51 -13.69 -21.33
C ASN A 143 -7.41 -13.56 -19.80
N ARG A 144 -7.38 -14.70 -19.10
CA ARG A 144 -7.22 -14.80 -17.65
C ARG A 144 -6.24 -15.92 -17.32
N ILE A 145 -5.43 -15.74 -16.29
CA ILE A 145 -4.55 -16.78 -15.73
C ILE A 145 -4.86 -16.93 -14.25
N ILE A 146 -5.45 -18.06 -13.89
CA ILE A 146 -5.81 -18.39 -12.51
C ILE A 146 -5.42 -19.85 -12.25
N ASP A 147 -4.48 -20.06 -11.32
CA ASP A 147 -3.95 -21.38 -10.93
C ASP A 147 -3.37 -22.18 -12.11
N GLU A 148 -2.65 -21.51 -13.02
CA GLU A 148 -2.06 -22.11 -14.20
C GLU A 148 -0.54 -22.20 -14.14
N ILE A 149 0.04 -23.22 -14.77
CA ILE A 149 1.49 -23.31 -15.00
C ILE A 149 1.85 -22.35 -16.12
N ILE A 150 2.82 -21.48 -15.87
CA ILE A 150 3.47 -20.63 -16.88
C ILE A 150 4.87 -21.22 -17.10
N PRO A 151 5.08 -21.98 -18.21
CA PRO A 151 6.32 -22.74 -18.40
C PRO A 151 7.60 -21.91 -18.39
N GLU A 152 7.51 -20.65 -18.82
CA GLU A 152 8.61 -19.68 -18.82
C GLU A 152 9.06 -19.31 -17.39
N LEU A 153 8.15 -19.42 -16.40
CA LEU A 153 8.43 -19.11 -15.01
C LEU A 153 8.81 -20.35 -14.21
N SER A 154 7.99 -21.39 -14.28
CA SER A 154 8.24 -22.66 -13.57
C SER A 154 7.45 -23.80 -14.22
N SER A 155 8.06 -25.00 -14.22
CA SER A 155 7.35 -26.22 -14.66
C SER A 155 6.51 -26.87 -13.54
N LYS A 156 6.55 -26.33 -12.32
CA LYS A 156 5.92 -26.92 -11.14
C LYS A 156 4.97 -25.98 -10.43
N LEU A 157 5.32 -24.70 -10.34
CA LEU A 157 4.49 -23.72 -9.67
C LEU A 157 3.36 -23.25 -10.57
N LYS A 158 2.19 -23.07 -9.96
CA LYS A 158 1.03 -22.49 -10.61
C LYS A 158 0.90 -21.03 -10.20
N PHE A 159 0.47 -20.21 -11.12
CA PHE A 159 0.40 -18.76 -10.96
C PHE A 159 -1.01 -18.26 -11.23
N SER A 160 -1.35 -17.19 -10.54
CA SER A 160 -2.51 -16.36 -10.83
C SER A 160 -2.08 -14.93 -11.09
N VAL A 161 -2.73 -14.26 -12.03
CA VAL A 161 -2.44 -12.89 -12.42
C VAL A 161 -3.68 -12.03 -12.23
N VAL A 162 -3.54 -10.93 -11.51
CA VAL A 162 -4.65 -10.02 -11.17
C VAL A 162 -4.17 -8.59 -11.03
N ALA A 163 -4.97 -7.62 -11.47
CA ALA A 163 -4.74 -6.20 -11.20
C ALA A 163 -5.58 -5.73 -10.01
N VAL A 164 -4.94 -5.01 -9.04
CA VAL A 164 -5.56 -4.59 -7.77
C VAL A 164 -5.01 -3.24 -7.28
N PRO A 165 -5.27 -2.12 -7.91
CA PRO A 165 -5.38 -1.91 -9.36
C PRO A 165 -4.09 -2.16 -10.13
N ASN A 166 -2.92 -2.18 -9.46
CA ASN A 166 -1.63 -2.52 -10.06
C ASN A 166 -1.50 -4.04 -10.30
N PRO A 167 -0.66 -4.48 -11.25
CA PRO A 167 -0.56 -5.89 -11.63
C PRO A 167 0.21 -6.73 -10.60
N HIS A 168 -0.33 -7.91 -10.30
CA HIS A 168 0.23 -8.89 -9.38
C HIS A 168 0.30 -10.28 -10.01
N LEU A 169 1.44 -10.93 -9.87
CA LEU A 169 1.70 -12.35 -10.14
C LEU A 169 1.80 -13.07 -8.80
N ILE A 170 0.92 -14.03 -8.54
CA ILE A 170 0.76 -14.68 -7.25
C ILE A 170 0.93 -16.19 -7.40
N THR A 171 1.67 -16.81 -6.49
CA THR A 171 1.80 -18.27 -6.38
C THR A 171 1.73 -18.72 -4.93
N PHE A 172 1.04 -19.83 -4.68
CA PHE A 172 1.01 -20.48 -3.37
C PHE A 172 2.11 -21.51 -3.28
N VAL A 173 2.87 -21.46 -2.19
CA VAL A 173 4.10 -22.25 -2.01
C VAL A 173 4.24 -22.71 -0.56
N ASP A 174 5.12 -23.68 -0.34
CA ASP A 174 5.57 -24.05 1.00
C ASP A 174 6.63 -23.08 1.53
N HIS A 175 6.94 -23.20 2.82
CA HIS A 175 7.92 -22.36 3.52
C HIS A 175 9.31 -22.38 2.88
N GLN A 176 9.78 -23.54 2.42
CA GLN A 176 11.09 -23.67 1.80
C GLN A 176 11.17 -22.89 0.47
N THR A 177 10.15 -23.00 -0.34
CA THR A 177 10.06 -22.30 -1.62
C THR A 177 9.85 -20.77 -1.42
N LEU A 178 9.09 -20.38 -0.39
CA LEU A 178 8.85 -18.97 -0.03
C LEU A 178 10.17 -18.19 0.21
N PHE A 179 11.17 -18.83 0.80
CA PHE A 179 12.48 -18.23 1.10
C PHE A 179 13.61 -18.77 0.22
N GLY A 180 13.26 -19.51 -0.84
CA GLY A 180 14.22 -20.11 -1.76
C GLY A 180 14.58 -19.21 -2.94
N ASP A 181 15.62 -19.62 -3.66
CA ASP A 181 16.17 -18.89 -4.82
C ASP A 181 15.20 -18.78 -6.01
N GLU A 182 14.14 -19.63 -6.05
CA GLU A 182 13.17 -19.62 -7.15
C GLU A 182 12.35 -18.31 -7.14
N PHE A 183 12.09 -17.76 -5.97
CA PHE A 183 11.45 -16.44 -5.87
C PHE A 183 12.32 -15.35 -6.50
N ASP A 184 13.60 -15.27 -6.09
CA ASP A 184 14.54 -14.26 -6.61
C ASP A 184 14.69 -14.39 -8.13
N ARG A 185 14.79 -15.61 -8.64
CA ARG A 185 14.90 -15.91 -10.07
C ARG A 185 13.66 -15.43 -10.85
N ILE A 186 12.46 -15.75 -10.36
CA ILE A 186 11.20 -15.37 -11.04
C ILE A 186 11.02 -13.86 -10.98
N ALA A 187 11.21 -13.25 -9.81
CA ALA A 187 11.09 -11.80 -9.63
C ALA A 187 12.05 -11.02 -10.54
N ALA A 188 13.30 -11.46 -10.63
CA ALA A 188 14.28 -10.86 -11.51
C ALA A 188 13.93 -11.04 -13.00
N TYR A 189 13.43 -12.22 -13.40
CA TYR A 189 13.03 -12.49 -14.77
C TYR A 189 11.87 -11.58 -15.22
N VAL A 190 10.77 -11.53 -14.47
CA VAL A 190 9.56 -10.77 -14.87
C VAL A 190 9.71 -9.26 -14.72
N ASN A 191 10.73 -8.78 -14.01
CA ASN A 191 11.02 -7.36 -13.83
C ASN A 191 12.31 -6.91 -14.56
N GLY A 192 12.99 -7.82 -15.25
CA GLY A 192 14.07 -7.54 -16.18
C GLY A 192 13.57 -7.44 -17.63
N GLU A 193 14.50 -7.54 -18.58
CA GLU A 193 14.14 -7.60 -19.99
C GLU A 193 13.48 -8.94 -20.30
N ASN A 194 12.18 -8.93 -20.57
CA ASN A 194 11.38 -10.13 -20.88
C ASN A 194 10.19 -9.79 -21.77
N THR A 195 9.65 -10.81 -22.46
CA THR A 195 8.51 -10.67 -23.36
C THR A 195 7.18 -10.96 -22.67
N LEU A 196 7.17 -11.64 -21.53
CA LEU A 196 5.95 -12.08 -20.84
C LEU A 196 5.27 -10.91 -20.12
N PHE A 197 6.04 -10.13 -19.36
CA PHE A 197 5.61 -8.92 -18.65
C PHE A 197 6.50 -7.74 -19.07
N PRO A 198 6.25 -7.10 -20.22
CA PRO A 198 7.13 -6.07 -20.74
C PRO A 198 7.30 -4.86 -19.80
N ASP A 199 6.28 -4.55 -18.99
CA ASP A 199 6.31 -3.46 -18.02
C ASP A 199 6.63 -3.94 -16.59
N GLY A 200 6.98 -5.23 -16.43
CA GLY A 200 7.16 -5.84 -15.11
C GLY A 200 5.85 -6.07 -14.35
N VAL A 201 5.95 -6.75 -13.22
CA VAL A 201 4.80 -7.13 -12.37
C VAL A 201 5.23 -7.29 -10.92
N ASN A 202 4.35 -6.96 -9.96
CA ASN A 202 4.59 -7.29 -8.56
C ASN A 202 4.48 -8.81 -8.37
N VAL A 203 5.49 -9.44 -7.80
CA VAL A 203 5.51 -10.89 -7.58
C VAL A 203 5.29 -11.19 -6.11
N SER A 204 4.31 -12.04 -5.81
CA SER A 204 4.02 -12.46 -4.44
C SER A 204 4.06 -13.99 -4.31
N PHE A 205 4.88 -14.47 -3.39
CA PHE A 205 4.86 -15.85 -2.93
C PHE A 205 4.09 -15.91 -1.63
N VAL A 206 3.15 -16.84 -1.54
CA VAL A 206 2.17 -16.94 -0.45
C VAL A 206 2.23 -18.31 0.21
N GLU A 207 2.45 -18.33 1.51
CA GLU A 207 2.33 -19.53 2.35
C GLU A 207 1.00 -19.46 3.11
N VAL A 208 0.20 -20.52 3.06
CA VAL A 208 -0.98 -20.68 3.90
C VAL A 208 -0.55 -21.28 5.23
N LEU A 209 -0.50 -20.46 6.27
CA LEU A 209 -0.06 -20.89 7.62
C LEU A 209 -1.16 -21.70 8.34
N ALA A 210 -2.41 -21.28 8.19
CA ALA A 210 -3.61 -21.91 8.71
C ALA A 210 -4.83 -21.33 7.99
N LYS A 211 -6.05 -21.85 8.29
CA LYS A 211 -7.27 -21.24 7.77
C LYS A 211 -7.33 -19.75 8.13
N ASN A 212 -7.50 -18.90 7.11
CA ASN A 212 -7.52 -17.44 7.21
C ASN A 212 -6.23 -16.82 7.80
N GLN A 213 -5.09 -17.51 7.64
CA GLN A 213 -3.77 -16.98 8.01
C GLN A 213 -2.76 -17.21 6.91
N LEU A 214 -2.22 -16.13 6.37
CA LEU A 214 -1.26 -16.14 5.27
C LEU A 214 0.06 -15.53 5.70
N PHE A 215 1.15 -15.96 5.07
CA PHE A 215 2.39 -15.21 5.02
C PHE A 215 2.70 -14.86 3.58
N VAL A 216 2.94 -13.57 3.32
CA VAL A 216 3.17 -13.05 1.97
C VAL A 216 4.53 -12.36 1.91
N ARG A 217 5.38 -12.79 0.98
CA ARG A 217 6.56 -12.05 0.56
C ARG A 217 6.30 -11.44 -0.82
N THR A 218 6.70 -10.19 -1.00
CA THR A 218 6.47 -9.47 -2.26
C THR A 218 7.76 -8.84 -2.76
N PHE A 219 7.99 -8.99 -4.07
CA PHE A 219 8.91 -8.17 -4.84
C PHE A 219 8.07 -7.17 -5.63
N GLU A 220 8.22 -5.89 -5.33
CA GLU A 220 7.47 -4.82 -5.99
C GLU A 220 8.21 -4.32 -7.22
N ARG A 221 7.48 -4.18 -8.32
CA ARG A 221 7.95 -3.65 -9.59
C ARG A 221 8.56 -2.26 -9.41
N GLY A 222 9.81 -2.10 -9.87
CA GLY A 222 10.54 -0.83 -9.76
C GLY A 222 11.15 -0.54 -8.38
N VAL A 223 10.84 -1.35 -7.35
CA VAL A 223 11.30 -1.14 -5.96
C VAL A 223 12.19 -2.27 -5.48
N GLY A 224 11.79 -3.53 -5.70
CA GLY A 224 12.47 -4.72 -5.20
C GLY A 224 11.70 -5.38 -4.05
N PHE A 225 12.40 -6.16 -3.21
CA PHE A 225 11.79 -6.76 -2.01
C PHE A 225 11.40 -5.69 -1.01
N THR A 226 10.11 -5.67 -0.65
CA THR A 226 9.56 -4.73 0.33
C THR A 226 9.06 -5.46 1.57
N SER A 227 9.04 -4.73 2.68
CA SER A 227 8.56 -5.28 3.95
C SER A 227 7.04 -5.48 3.97
N ALA A 228 6.28 -4.66 3.22
CA ALA A 228 4.83 -4.72 3.17
C ALA A 228 4.27 -4.02 1.92
N CYS A 229 3.53 -4.77 1.10
CA CYS A 229 2.77 -4.25 -0.03
C CYS A 229 1.27 -4.47 0.21
N GLY A 230 0.51 -3.41 0.44
CA GLY A 230 -0.92 -3.49 0.79
C GLY A 230 -1.76 -4.17 -0.28
N THR A 231 -1.56 -3.81 -1.55
CA THR A 231 -2.28 -4.38 -2.69
C THR A 231 -1.90 -5.84 -2.92
N ALA A 232 -0.63 -6.23 -2.72
CA ALA A 232 -0.20 -7.61 -2.80
C ALA A 232 -0.85 -8.49 -1.74
N MET A 233 -1.00 -7.98 -0.50
CA MET A 233 -1.68 -8.70 0.57
C MET A 233 -3.17 -8.90 0.27
N CYS A 234 -3.84 -7.88 -0.29
CA CYS A 234 -5.23 -7.99 -0.74
C CYS A 234 -5.37 -8.95 -1.93
N ALA A 235 -4.52 -8.84 -2.95
CA ALA A 235 -4.51 -9.73 -4.11
C ALA A 235 -4.26 -11.20 -3.70
N SER A 236 -3.32 -11.44 -2.77
CA SER A 236 -3.05 -12.78 -2.22
C SER A 236 -4.25 -13.33 -1.44
N SER A 237 -4.95 -12.49 -0.68
CA SER A 237 -6.16 -12.87 0.05
C SER A 237 -7.32 -13.21 -0.90
N LEU A 238 -7.48 -12.45 -1.98
CA LEU A 238 -8.46 -12.77 -3.02
C LEU A 238 -8.18 -14.14 -3.64
N MET A 239 -6.93 -14.39 -4.05
CA MET A 239 -6.54 -15.69 -4.62
C MET A 239 -6.70 -16.82 -3.59
N TYR A 240 -6.44 -16.57 -2.31
CA TYR A 240 -6.68 -17.55 -1.25
C TYR A 240 -8.16 -17.91 -1.13
N VAL A 241 -9.08 -16.95 -1.19
CA VAL A 241 -10.52 -17.19 -1.13
C VAL A 241 -10.99 -17.97 -2.37
N LEU A 242 -10.48 -17.64 -3.56
CA LEU A 242 -10.90 -18.27 -4.81
C LEU A 242 -10.34 -19.69 -5.02
N LEU A 243 -9.16 -20.01 -4.48
CA LEU A 243 -8.42 -21.24 -4.80
C LEU A 243 -8.23 -22.19 -3.63
N ASN A 244 -8.45 -21.72 -2.41
CA ASN A 244 -8.20 -22.49 -1.20
C ASN A 244 -9.45 -22.53 -0.29
N GLU A 245 -9.26 -22.70 1.01
CA GLU A 245 -10.36 -22.86 1.96
C GLU A 245 -10.84 -21.52 2.59
N GLY A 246 -10.60 -20.40 1.91
CA GLY A 246 -11.06 -19.09 2.36
C GLY A 246 -12.53 -18.85 2.08
N ASP A 247 -13.16 -18.02 2.90
CA ASP A 247 -14.56 -17.63 2.74
C ASP A 247 -14.66 -16.12 2.49
N PHE A 248 -15.58 -15.69 1.62
CA PHE A 248 -15.91 -14.28 1.46
C PHE A 248 -16.44 -13.66 2.77
N ASN A 249 -16.22 -12.37 2.93
CA ASN A 249 -16.66 -11.61 4.10
C ASN A 249 -16.07 -12.08 5.44
N GLN A 250 -14.99 -12.85 5.40
CA GLN A 250 -14.25 -13.28 6.58
C GLN A 250 -12.91 -12.57 6.66
N THR A 251 -12.50 -12.28 7.88
CA THR A 251 -11.20 -11.65 8.12
C THR A 251 -10.07 -12.65 7.90
N ILE A 252 -9.12 -12.29 7.06
CA ILE A 252 -7.88 -13.02 6.81
C ILE A 252 -6.74 -12.23 7.45
N THR A 253 -5.93 -12.89 8.25
CA THR A 253 -4.71 -12.31 8.82
C THR A 253 -3.56 -12.55 7.85
N VAL A 254 -2.95 -11.48 7.35
CA VAL A 254 -1.82 -11.56 6.44
C VAL A 254 -0.57 -11.04 7.14
N LYS A 255 0.38 -11.94 7.38
CA LYS A 255 1.70 -11.63 7.90
C LYS A 255 2.67 -11.36 6.74
N ASN A 256 3.65 -10.53 6.99
CA ASN A 256 4.78 -10.25 6.09
C ASN A 256 6.04 -9.92 6.91
N THR A 257 7.14 -9.60 6.26
CA THR A 257 8.40 -9.27 6.94
C THR A 257 8.33 -7.97 7.75
N GLY A 258 7.44 -7.03 7.38
CA GLY A 258 7.24 -5.74 8.05
C GLY A 258 6.14 -5.74 9.11
N GLY A 259 5.42 -6.87 9.28
CA GLY A 259 4.38 -6.96 10.30
C GLY A 259 3.15 -7.76 9.91
N MET A 260 1.99 -7.20 10.16
CA MET A 260 0.70 -7.84 9.92
C MET A 260 -0.36 -6.82 9.53
N VAL A 261 -1.22 -7.22 8.61
CA VAL A 261 -2.49 -6.55 8.33
C VAL A 261 -3.63 -7.58 8.38
N LYS A 262 -4.85 -7.09 8.37
CA LYS A 262 -6.03 -7.91 8.10
C LYS A 262 -6.65 -7.50 6.78
N THR A 263 -7.21 -8.46 6.07
CA THR A 263 -7.94 -8.22 4.83
C THR A 263 -9.32 -8.88 4.92
N VAL A 264 -10.27 -8.36 4.17
CA VAL A 264 -11.57 -9.00 3.93
C VAL A 264 -11.83 -8.96 2.45
N VAL A 265 -12.22 -10.08 1.87
CA VAL A 265 -12.57 -10.19 0.44
C VAL A 265 -14.07 -10.17 0.31
N HIS A 266 -14.58 -9.31 -0.56
CA HIS A 266 -16.00 -9.19 -0.87
C HIS A 266 -16.26 -9.55 -2.33
N GLU A 267 -17.36 -10.20 -2.56
CA GLU A 267 -17.91 -10.46 -3.89
C GLU A 267 -19.09 -9.50 -4.15
N GLU A 268 -19.14 -8.96 -5.35
CA GLU A 268 -20.27 -8.14 -5.82
C GLU A 268 -21.10 -8.92 -6.83
N ASP A 269 -22.38 -8.55 -6.99
CA ASP A 269 -23.24 -9.06 -8.04
C ASP A 269 -22.58 -8.82 -9.42
N SER A 270 -22.42 -9.85 -10.24
CA SER A 270 -21.79 -9.78 -11.58
C SER A 270 -20.27 -10.01 -11.69
N ASP A 271 -19.69 -10.93 -10.92
CA ASP A 271 -18.26 -11.31 -10.96
C ASP A 271 -17.28 -10.21 -10.57
N GLY A 272 -17.72 -9.19 -9.83
CA GLY A 272 -16.89 -8.15 -9.26
C GLY A 272 -16.33 -8.53 -7.89
N TYR A 273 -15.14 -8.03 -7.57
CA TYR A 273 -14.51 -8.18 -6.25
C TYR A 273 -13.95 -6.86 -5.77
N TRP A 274 -13.98 -6.70 -4.47
CA TRP A 274 -13.23 -5.65 -3.79
C TRP A 274 -12.73 -6.13 -2.43
N MET A 275 -11.73 -5.50 -1.87
CA MET A 275 -11.16 -5.93 -0.60
C MET A 275 -11.10 -4.78 0.39
N GLU A 276 -11.10 -5.15 1.67
CA GLU A 276 -10.71 -4.26 2.77
C GLU A 276 -9.25 -4.54 3.13
N LEU A 277 -8.47 -3.47 3.25
CA LEU A 277 -7.14 -3.50 3.85
C LEU A 277 -7.20 -2.81 5.21
N ILE A 278 -6.97 -3.56 6.27
CA ILE A 278 -7.06 -3.11 7.66
C ILE A 278 -5.68 -3.17 8.29
N GLY A 279 -5.17 -2.04 8.73
CA GLY A 279 -3.82 -1.97 9.29
C GLY A 279 -3.59 -0.71 10.12
N ASN A 280 -2.38 -0.59 10.66
CA ASN A 280 -2.00 0.60 11.41
C ASN A 280 -2.00 1.86 10.54
N ALA A 281 -2.24 2.97 11.21
CA ALA A 281 -2.04 4.31 10.71
C ALA A 281 -1.30 5.10 11.80
N THR A 282 0.02 4.99 11.80
CA THR A 282 0.89 5.49 12.87
C THR A 282 1.38 6.89 12.55
N ILE A 283 1.31 7.81 13.49
CA ILE A 283 1.93 9.13 13.42
C ILE A 283 3.21 9.08 14.24
N THR A 284 4.36 9.29 13.61
CA THR A 284 5.65 9.31 14.31
C THR A 284 6.03 10.70 14.79
N HIS A 285 5.74 11.72 13.97
CA HIS A 285 6.02 13.12 14.31
C HIS A 285 4.92 14.05 13.81
N GLU A 286 4.66 15.08 14.60
CA GLU A 286 3.86 16.26 14.22
C GLU A 286 4.79 17.43 13.95
N LEU A 287 4.61 18.10 12.79
CA LEU A 287 5.44 19.21 12.37
C LEU A 287 4.57 20.44 12.11
N SER A 288 5.01 21.58 12.61
CA SER A 288 4.36 22.86 12.35
C SER A 288 5.37 23.95 12.03
N GLY A 289 4.99 24.85 11.12
CA GLY A 289 5.78 25.95 10.63
C GLY A 289 5.01 26.72 9.59
N THR A 290 5.63 27.76 9.02
CA THR A 290 5.05 28.52 7.89
C THR A 290 5.27 27.74 6.58
N LEU A 291 4.46 28.02 5.57
CA LEU A 291 4.62 27.48 4.23
C LEU A 291 6.05 27.72 3.69
N SER A 292 6.57 28.94 3.88
CA SER A 292 7.94 29.32 3.50
C SER A 292 8.99 28.41 4.14
N ASN A 293 8.85 28.06 5.43
CA ASN A 293 9.82 27.17 6.10
C ASN A 293 9.91 25.81 5.41
N PHE A 294 8.80 25.27 4.95
CA PHE A 294 8.78 24.00 4.24
C PHE A 294 9.37 24.13 2.83
N ILE A 295 8.92 25.12 2.04
CA ILE A 295 9.35 25.31 0.65
C ILE A 295 10.85 25.68 0.58
N GLU A 296 11.33 26.56 1.46
CA GLU A 296 12.73 27.01 1.49
C GLU A 296 13.67 25.99 2.15
N GLY A 297 13.10 25.01 2.88
CA GLY A 297 13.88 24.00 3.61
C GLY A 297 14.46 24.51 4.94
N ASP A 298 13.85 25.55 5.51
CA ASP A 298 14.23 26.15 6.78
C ASP A 298 13.74 25.28 7.97
N PHE A 299 14.17 24.02 7.98
CA PHE A 299 13.65 23.02 8.92
C PHE A 299 14.02 23.27 10.38
N GLU A 300 15.07 24.07 10.62
CA GLU A 300 15.44 24.51 11.98
C GLU A 300 14.37 25.40 12.63
N LYS A 301 13.52 26.04 11.82
CA LYS A 301 12.41 26.88 12.29
C LYS A 301 11.11 26.11 12.51
N LEU A 302 11.09 24.83 12.21
CA LEU A 302 9.92 23.98 12.46
C LEU A 302 9.84 23.61 13.94
N SER A 303 8.63 23.58 14.48
CA SER A 303 8.34 22.87 15.72
C SER A 303 8.10 21.41 15.37
N ILE A 304 8.94 20.50 15.85
CA ILE A 304 8.86 19.06 15.63
C ILE A 304 8.60 18.39 16.96
N LYS A 305 7.51 17.60 17.02
CA LYS A 305 7.11 16.84 18.18
C LYS A 305 7.04 15.37 17.83
N GLU A 306 7.91 14.56 18.43
CA GLU A 306 7.84 13.10 18.34
C GLU A 306 6.66 12.56 19.17
N THR A 307 6.00 11.53 18.65
CA THR A 307 4.93 10.80 19.35
C THR A 307 5.47 9.50 19.98
N THR A 308 4.67 8.83 20.79
CA THR A 308 5.02 7.51 21.35
C THR A 308 4.57 6.35 20.43
N GLU A 309 3.84 6.64 19.36
CA GLU A 309 3.14 5.61 18.58
C GLU A 309 4.08 4.65 17.84
N GLN A 310 5.29 5.12 17.45
CA GLN A 310 6.30 4.23 16.87
C GLN A 310 6.75 3.14 17.86
N ALA A 311 6.92 3.50 19.11
CA ALA A 311 7.29 2.53 20.15
C ALA A 311 6.15 1.54 20.43
N ASP A 312 4.91 2.03 20.46
CA ASP A 312 3.70 1.20 20.63
C ASP A 312 3.53 0.23 19.44
N TYR A 313 3.76 0.69 18.21
CA TYR A 313 3.71 -0.16 17.01
C TYR A 313 4.82 -1.23 17.03
N ARG A 314 6.06 -0.87 17.39
CA ARG A 314 7.16 -1.85 17.53
C ARG A 314 6.88 -2.89 18.61
N SER A 315 6.26 -2.49 19.72
CA SER A 315 5.81 -3.42 20.76
C SER A 315 4.78 -4.42 20.22
N PHE A 316 3.82 -3.94 19.43
CA PHE A 316 2.87 -4.80 18.73
C PHE A 316 3.56 -5.79 17.79
N LEU A 317 4.50 -5.32 16.94
CA LEU A 317 5.26 -6.21 16.05
C LEU A 317 6.03 -7.29 16.82
N GLY A 318 6.58 -6.97 17.99
CA GLY A 318 7.23 -7.94 18.87
C GLY A 318 6.29 -9.02 19.41
N SER A 319 4.99 -8.72 19.54
CA SER A 319 3.99 -9.65 20.07
C SER A 319 3.41 -10.63 19.04
N ILE A 320 3.62 -10.39 17.73
CA ILE A 320 3.06 -11.20 16.64
C ILE A 320 4.12 -12.07 15.92
N LYS A 321 5.39 -11.93 16.32
CA LYS A 321 6.51 -12.80 15.89
C LYS A 321 6.50 -14.12 16.68
#